data_aa1b3062527507068458283e07647ce5
#
_entry.id   aa1b3062527507068458283e07647ce5
#
_cell.length_a   1.000
_cell.length_b   1.000
_cell.length_c   1.000
_cell.angle_alpha   90.00
_cell.angle_beta   90.00
_cell.angle_gamma   90.00
#
_symmetry.space_group_name_H-M   'P 1'
#
loop_
_entity.id
_entity.type
_entity.pdbx_description
1 polymer ?
#
loop_
_entity_poly.entity_id
_entity_poly.type
_entity_poly.pdbx_seq_one_letter_code
_entity_poly.pdbx_strand_id
1 'polypeptide(L)'
;GIDGYHSLEDWQREHGDFPETWTAITGRGGYHLYYRGNGKIKNRAGIIDGVDIRGNGGYVVAPPSIHKNGNRYEWEYSPDEFEIAKADNNVEYFLNHDDQKHGTAFTMPNIVAAGQRNQMLFRFACMMQAKGASDQSVFAATMAENESSCSPPLTEQEVKVIVSSATRYDKGKPIHIDSEGVATQGWREPEFDFTEKGVMIQSIKNMCEAIEYDPDLYGHIKYNELSYAPFVCGSLPWEHVNMYREWSNSDDSNLKSYIESKYGLKSLEKIMEALNIVANRNRFNPVVDMLTDIHKNKWNKKTGYIIKLLPEYLGVEDTEYSRECMKLFMLGAISRAFHPGCKFDYMPVLYGSQGIGKSTFLRLLSLNNAWYNDNFNTVEGDKAPEKLRGMWMVELAELLATKKAKEVESIKAFLTSTVDTYRPPYGRRTEQRPRVCVFAGTTNNDRFLTDRTGNRRFLPIVTRKEHVLKSMFDDPQAVASDFTNAWGEAMELFERANRAPKLILPKNLQRYIEDKQEEFMEEDVRVGIIQEWLDHTAEPRVCVAMLYEQALGNEGRKPTRFESNEIHSIMQNCIDGWERENGGKRVRCGKYGPQICYQKVRKLSEFEKMCECEIPFD
;
A
#
# COMPACT_ATOMS: atom_id res chain seq x y z
N GLY A 1 1.77 -34.21 -27.91
CA GLY A 1 2.70 -35.16 -28.55
C GLY A 1 3.51 -35.91 -27.51
N ILE A 2 4.36 -36.82 -27.90
CA ILE A 2 5.25 -37.57 -26.97
C ILE A 2 6.12 -36.57 -26.20
N ASP A 3 6.66 -35.56 -26.88
CA ASP A 3 7.49 -34.50 -26.25
C ASP A 3 6.69 -33.70 -25.20
N GLY A 4 5.40 -33.43 -25.46
CA GLY A 4 4.55 -32.73 -24.51
C GLY A 4 4.21 -33.54 -23.27
N TYR A 5 4.19 -34.88 -23.35
CA TYR A 5 3.98 -35.74 -22.19
C TYR A 5 5.20 -35.68 -21.25
N HIS A 6 6.40 -35.73 -21.80
CA HIS A 6 7.63 -35.56 -20.99
C HIS A 6 7.72 -34.17 -20.35
N SER A 7 7.36 -33.13 -21.09
CA SER A 7 7.30 -31.77 -20.53
C SER A 7 6.31 -31.67 -19.36
N LEU A 8 5.18 -32.37 -19.45
CA LEU A 8 4.18 -32.41 -18.39
C LEU A 8 4.65 -33.22 -17.18
N GLU A 9 5.34 -34.38 -17.40
CA GLU A 9 5.96 -35.16 -16.33
C GLU A 9 7.02 -34.36 -15.58
N ASP A 10 7.88 -33.61 -16.29
CA ASP A 10 8.91 -32.75 -15.68
C ASP A 10 8.24 -31.65 -14.85
N TRP A 11 7.17 -31.06 -15.37
CA TRP A 11 6.40 -30.04 -14.65
C TRP A 11 5.76 -30.63 -13.37
N GLN A 12 5.13 -31.80 -13.45
CA GLN A 12 4.54 -32.48 -12.30
C GLN A 12 5.58 -32.88 -11.24
N ARG A 13 6.78 -33.25 -11.66
CA ARG A 13 7.88 -33.57 -10.74
C ARG A 13 8.31 -32.37 -9.91
N GLU A 14 8.18 -31.15 -10.44
CA GLU A 14 8.52 -29.91 -9.75
C GLU A 14 7.36 -29.33 -8.92
N HIS A 15 6.12 -29.53 -9.36
CA HIS A 15 4.95 -28.83 -8.82
C HIS A 15 3.89 -29.74 -8.19
N GLY A 16 4.06 -31.07 -8.29
CA GLY A 16 3.16 -32.09 -7.77
C GLY A 16 2.31 -32.76 -8.87
N ASP A 17 2.01 -34.04 -8.62
CA ASP A 17 1.29 -34.90 -9.55
C ASP A 17 -0.14 -34.45 -9.79
N PHE A 18 -0.65 -34.73 -11.00
CA PHE A 18 -2.05 -34.54 -11.33
C PHE A 18 -2.87 -35.77 -10.95
N PRO A 19 -4.13 -35.63 -10.54
CA PRO A 19 -4.97 -36.77 -10.25
C PRO A 19 -5.22 -37.60 -11.51
N GLU A 20 -5.27 -38.93 -11.37
CA GLU A 20 -5.61 -39.85 -12.45
C GLU A 20 -7.02 -39.52 -12.97
N THR A 21 -7.19 -39.50 -14.29
CA THR A 21 -8.41 -39.09 -14.95
C THR A 21 -8.57 -39.82 -16.29
N TRP A 22 -9.70 -39.63 -16.95
CA TRP A 22 -9.87 -40.17 -18.31
C TRP A 22 -8.70 -39.73 -19.18
N THR A 23 -8.06 -40.73 -19.78
CA THR A 23 -6.87 -40.51 -20.61
C THR A 23 -7.03 -41.26 -21.93
N ALA A 24 -6.87 -40.55 -23.05
CA ALA A 24 -6.89 -41.12 -24.36
C ALA A 24 -5.55 -41.02 -25.05
N ILE A 25 -5.10 -42.10 -25.67
CA ILE A 25 -3.92 -42.14 -26.54
C ILE A 25 -4.35 -41.63 -27.93
N THR A 26 -3.65 -40.65 -28.46
CA THR A 26 -3.95 -40.08 -29.77
C THR A 26 -3.34 -40.91 -30.90
N GLY A 27 -3.88 -40.83 -32.11
CA GLY A 27 -3.34 -41.55 -33.26
C GLY A 27 -1.89 -41.23 -33.64
N ARG A 28 -1.23 -40.23 -32.96
CA ARG A 28 0.19 -39.92 -33.06
C ARG A 28 1.00 -40.35 -31.85
N GLY A 29 0.41 -41.07 -30.91
CA GLY A 29 1.09 -41.51 -29.69
C GLY A 29 1.20 -40.45 -28.62
N GLY A 30 0.49 -39.33 -28.70
CA GLY A 30 0.35 -38.36 -27.62
C GLY A 30 -0.86 -38.68 -26.76
N TYR A 31 -1.12 -37.83 -25.75
CA TYR A 31 -2.18 -38.06 -24.77
C TYR A 31 -3.18 -36.92 -24.74
N HIS A 32 -4.46 -37.23 -24.43
CA HIS A 32 -5.46 -36.28 -24.00
C HIS A 32 -5.92 -36.65 -22.60
N LEU A 33 -5.70 -35.74 -21.64
CA LEU A 33 -6.16 -35.87 -20.26
C LEU A 33 -7.43 -35.01 -20.09
N TYR A 34 -8.49 -35.60 -19.52
CA TYR A 34 -9.77 -34.93 -19.36
C TYR A 34 -10.06 -34.64 -17.90
N TYR A 35 -10.32 -33.38 -17.57
CA TYR A 35 -10.65 -32.97 -16.21
C TYR A 35 -12.01 -32.25 -16.16
N ARG A 36 -12.74 -32.42 -15.06
CA ARG A 36 -13.94 -31.63 -14.79
C ARG A 36 -13.53 -30.24 -14.31
N GLY A 37 -13.65 -29.25 -15.18
CA GLY A 37 -13.34 -27.86 -14.90
C GLY A 37 -14.53 -27.08 -14.35
N ASN A 38 -14.26 -25.83 -13.93
CA ASN A 38 -15.24 -24.87 -13.42
C ASN A 38 -15.98 -24.06 -14.50
N GLY A 39 -15.85 -24.44 -15.77
CA GLY A 39 -16.50 -23.78 -16.91
C GLY A 39 -15.91 -22.44 -17.35
N LYS A 40 -14.78 -22.02 -16.77
CA LYS A 40 -14.13 -20.73 -17.08
C LYS A 40 -12.80 -20.87 -17.84
N ILE A 41 -12.34 -22.09 -18.09
CA ILE A 41 -11.06 -22.37 -18.73
C ILE A 41 -11.14 -22.04 -20.22
N LYS A 42 -10.20 -21.23 -20.70
CA LYS A 42 -10.04 -20.85 -22.10
C LYS A 42 -9.08 -21.79 -22.82
N ASN A 43 -9.22 -21.87 -24.16
CA ASN A 43 -8.26 -22.58 -24.99
C ASN A 43 -6.91 -21.86 -24.95
N ARG A 44 -5.83 -22.62 -24.74
CA ARG A 44 -4.44 -22.15 -24.85
C ARG A 44 -3.62 -23.17 -25.61
N ALA A 45 -2.78 -22.71 -26.52
CA ALA A 45 -1.81 -23.56 -27.22
C ALA A 45 -0.42 -23.30 -26.61
N GLY A 46 0.34 -24.39 -26.35
CA GLY A 46 1.73 -24.31 -25.92
C GLY A 46 1.89 -23.67 -24.54
N ILE A 47 1.07 -24.06 -23.55
CA ILE A 47 1.22 -23.60 -22.15
C ILE A 47 2.60 -23.98 -21.59
N ILE A 48 3.07 -25.16 -21.93
CA ILE A 48 4.46 -25.60 -21.88
C ILE A 48 4.77 -26.30 -23.19
N ASP A 49 6.01 -26.65 -23.46
CA ASP A 49 6.40 -27.22 -24.74
C ASP A 49 5.63 -28.51 -25.06
N GLY A 50 4.94 -28.51 -26.20
CA GLY A 50 4.15 -29.63 -26.69
C GLY A 50 2.82 -29.90 -25.96
N VAL A 51 2.37 -29.04 -25.00
CA VAL A 51 1.12 -29.18 -24.25
C VAL A 51 0.15 -28.04 -24.55
N ASP A 52 -1.06 -28.41 -24.96
CA ASP A 52 -2.17 -27.51 -25.23
C ASP A 52 -3.30 -27.71 -24.24
N ILE A 53 -4.02 -26.65 -23.91
CA ILE A 53 -5.26 -26.67 -23.13
C ILE A 53 -6.44 -26.43 -24.07
N ARG A 54 -7.47 -27.29 -23.97
CA ARG A 54 -8.75 -27.10 -24.62
C ARG A 54 -9.85 -26.98 -23.56
N GLY A 55 -10.44 -25.81 -23.48
CA GLY A 55 -11.49 -25.44 -22.54
C GLY A 55 -12.78 -25.02 -23.29
N ASN A 56 -13.45 -23.98 -22.78
CA ASN A 56 -14.71 -23.50 -23.37
C ASN A 56 -14.57 -23.12 -24.84
N GLY A 57 -15.42 -23.69 -25.67
CA GLY A 57 -15.40 -23.50 -27.13
C GLY A 57 -14.30 -24.27 -27.86
N GLY A 58 -13.46 -25.04 -27.13
CA GLY A 58 -12.50 -25.97 -27.72
C GLY A 58 -13.08 -27.35 -27.91
N TYR A 59 -12.44 -28.15 -28.76
CA TYR A 59 -12.77 -29.55 -28.95
C TYR A 59 -11.50 -30.38 -29.15
N VAL A 60 -11.58 -31.64 -28.83
CA VAL A 60 -10.57 -32.66 -29.10
C VAL A 60 -11.23 -33.87 -29.77
N VAL A 61 -10.44 -34.59 -30.54
CA VAL A 61 -10.89 -35.87 -31.11
C VAL A 61 -10.77 -36.94 -30.03
N ALA A 62 -11.82 -37.69 -29.81
CA ALA A 62 -11.89 -38.73 -28.78
C ALA A 62 -11.97 -40.12 -29.38
N PRO A 63 -11.61 -41.20 -28.65
CA PRO A 63 -11.87 -42.56 -29.05
C PRO A 63 -13.36 -42.83 -29.32
N PRO A 64 -13.70 -43.70 -30.28
CA PRO A 64 -12.83 -44.56 -31.11
C PRO A 64 -12.48 -43.96 -32.50
N SER A 65 -12.34 -42.65 -32.60
CA SER A 65 -12.03 -41.95 -33.86
C SER A 65 -10.74 -42.47 -34.51
N ILE A 66 -10.65 -42.34 -35.85
CA ILE A 66 -9.46 -42.72 -36.61
C ILE A 66 -8.72 -41.43 -37.02
N HIS A 67 -7.45 -41.33 -36.69
CA HIS A 67 -6.59 -40.27 -37.14
C HIS A 67 -6.25 -40.39 -38.64
N LYS A 68 -5.92 -39.27 -39.30
CA LYS A 68 -5.56 -39.26 -40.74
C LYS A 68 -4.38 -40.15 -41.15
N ASN A 69 -3.56 -40.60 -40.18
CA ASN A 69 -2.48 -41.57 -40.41
C ASN A 69 -2.92 -43.03 -40.34
N GLY A 70 -4.23 -43.30 -40.13
CA GLY A 70 -4.82 -44.63 -40.02
C GLY A 70 -4.87 -45.21 -38.62
N ASN A 71 -4.18 -44.61 -37.64
CA ASN A 71 -4.22 -45.09 -36.27
C ASN A 71 -5.49 -44.63 -35.55
N ARG A 72 -5.96 -45.44 -34.60
CA ARG A 72 -7.11 -45.10 -33.77
C ARG A 72 -6.71 -44.28 -32.56
N TYR A 73 -7.66 -43.48 -32.06
CA TYR A 73 -7.65 -42.97 -30.71
C TYR A 73 -8.18 -44.07 -29.79
N GLU A 74 -7.48 -44.36 -28.72
CA GLU A 74 -7.82 -45.46 -27.80
C GLU A 74 -7.83 -44.91 -26.38
N TRP A 75 -8.67 -45.49 -25.50
CA TRP A 75 -8.67 -45.14 -24.10
C TRP A 75 -7.54 -45.89 -23.39
N GLU A 76 -6.76 -45.21 -22.59
CA GLU A 76 -5.85 -45.78 -21.59
C GLU A 76 -6.61 -45.92 -20.26
N TYR A 77 -7.30 -44.83 -19.84
CA TYR A 77 -8.26 -44.85 -18.74
C TYR A 77 -9.62 -44.44 -19.28
N SER A 78 -10.53 -45.41 -19.36
CA SER A 78 -11.82 -45.23 -20.05
C SER A 78 -12.89 -44.63 -19.13
N PRO A 79 -13.91 -43.95 -19.69
CA PRO A 79 -15.09 -43.52 -18.95
C PRO A 79 -15.87 -44.63 -18.25
N ASP A 80 -15.72 -45.89 -18.70
CA ASP A 80 -16.43 -47.06 -18.16
C ASP A 80 -15.70 -47.63 -16.92
N GLU A 81 -14.43 -47.31 -16.74
CA GLU A 81 -13.57 -47.83 -15.67
C GLU A 81 -13.21 -46.80 -14.62
N PHE A 82 -13.18 -45.51 -14.96
CA PHE A 82 -12.77 -44.43 -14.11
C PHE A 82 -13.79 -43.28 -14.09
N GLU A 83 -13.94 -42.64 -12.96
CA GLU A 83 -14.63 -41.35 -12.90
C GLU A 83 -13.72 -40.22 -13.38
N ILE A 84 -14.30 -39.25 -14.12
CA ILE A 84 -13.55 -38.06 -14.53
C ILE A 84 -13.12 -37.25 -13.29
N ALA A 85 -11.82 -37.08 -13.10
CA ALA A 85 -11.30 -36.32 -11.99
C ALA A 85 -11.67 -34.85 -12.06
N LYS A 86 -11.91 -34.22 -10.92
CA LYS A 86 -12.01 -32.79 -10.80
C LYS A 86 -10.59 -32.20 -10.87
N ALA A 87 -10.42 -31.09 -11.59
CA ALA A 87 -9.18 -30.34 -11.54
C ALA A 87 -8.89 -29.93 -10.07
N ASP A 88 -7.82 -30.47 -9.51
CA ASP A 88 -7.34 -30.16 -8.18
C ASP A 88 -6.49 -28.88 -8.18
N ASN A 89 -5.89 -28.54 -7.03
CA ASN A 89 -5.07 -27.35 -6.92
C ASN A 89 -3.83 -27.39 -7.84
N ASN A 90 -3.24 -28.57 -8.12
CA ASN A 90 -2.08 -28.71 -8.99
C ASN A 90 -2.48 -28.51 -10.46
N VAL A 91 -3.58 -29.10 -10.88
CA VAL A 91 -4.16 -28.88 -12.22
C VAL A 91 -4.61 -27.43 -12.38
N GLU A 92 -5.30 -26.84 -11.40
CA GLU A 92 -5.71 -25.43 -11.45
C GLU A 92 -4.50 -24.49 -11.45
N TYR A 93 -3.45 -24.81 -10.72
CA TYR A 93 -2.18 -24.06 -10.75
C TYR A 93 -1.54 -24.14 -12.14
N PHE A 94 -1.46 -25.33 -12.74
CA PHE A 94 -0.97 -25.51 -14.11
C PHE A 94 -1.82 -24.72 -15.13
N LEU A 95 -3.15 -24.81 -15.04
CA LEU A 95 -4.06 -24.11 -15.95
C LEU A 95 -3.96 -22.58 -15.85
N ASN A 96 -3.58 -22.06 -14.69
CA ASN A 96 -3.39 -20.63 -14.45
C ASN A 96 -1.92 -20.20 -14.50
N HIS A 97 -1.02 -21.17 -14.68
CA HIS A 97 0.41 -20.89 -14.80
C HIS A 97 0.62 -20.15 -16.13
N ASP A 98 0.99 -18.89 -16.02
CA ASP A 98 1.56 -18.11 -17.09
C ASP A 98 3.07 -18.30 -16.98
N ASP A 99 3.59 -19.36 -17.55
CA ASP A 99 4.97 -19.36 -17.98
C ASP A 99 5.07 -18.24 -19.04
N GLN A 100 5.34 -17.04 -18.59
CA GLN A 100 6.00 -16.03 -19.40
C GLN A 100 7.39 -16.61 -19.72
N LYS A 101 7.44 -17.68 -20.49
CA LYS A 101 8.57 -17.89 -21.34
C LYS A 101 8.59 -16.63 -22.19
N HIS A 102 9.57 -15.78 -21.89
CA HIS A 102 10.06 -14.77 -22.78
C HIS A 102 9.79 -15.24 -24.20
N GLY A 103 8.83 -14.60 -24.87
CA GLY A 103 8.63 -14.86 -26.26
C GLY A 103 9.94 -14.51 -26.92
N THR A 104 10.77 -15.50 -27.17
CA THR A 104 11.81 -15.38 -28.17
C THR A 104 11.08 -14.87 -29.38
N ALA A 105 11.43 -13.65 -29.80
CA ALA A 105 10.83 -13.03 -30.97
C ALA A 105 10.73 -14.13 -32.01
N PHE A 106 9.50 -14.42 -32.50
CA PHE A 106 9.30 -15.49 -33.48
C PHE A 106 10.25 -15.24 -34.63
N THR A 107 11.27 -16.05 -34.72
CA THR A 107 12.23 -16.02 -35.83
C THR A 107 11.88 -17.20 -36.71
N MET A 108 11.59 -16.91 -37.94
CA MET A 108 11.34 -17.95 -38.94
C MET A 108 12.62 -18.79 -39.08
N PRO A 109 12.57 -20.13 -38.94
CA PRO A 109 13.74 -20.97 -39.19
C PRO A 109 14.24 -20.83 -40.62
N ASN A 110 15.54 -20.84 -40.82
CA ASN A 110 16.14 -20.73 -42.18
C ASN A 110 15.69 -21.83 -43.16
N ILE A 111 15.23 -22.98 -42.62
CA ILE A 111 14.66 -24.09 -43.41
C ILE A 111 13.47 -24.70 -42.67
N VAL A 112 12.31 -24.68 -43.32
CA VAL A 112 11.07 -25.29 -42.81
C VAL A 112 10.68 -26.49 -43.67
N ALA A 113 10.73 -27.67 -43.09
CA ALA A 113 10.46 -28.92 -43.80
C ALA A 113 8.95 -29.15 -44.11
N ALA A 114 8.66 -30.01 -45.06
CA ALA A 114 7.30 -30.45 -45.38
C ALA A 114 6.59 -30.98 -44.10
N GLY A 115 5.38 -30.47 -43.85
CA GLY A 115 4.59 -30.78 -42.63
C GLY A 115 4.55 -29.70 -41.57
N GLN A 116 5.55 -28.81 -41.51
CA GLN A 116 5.57 -27.69 -40.59
C GLN A 116 5.32 -26.31 -41.26
N ARG A 117 5.37 -26.24 -42.60
CA ARG A 117 5.28 -25.00 -43.41
C ARG A 117 4.00 -24.20 -43.10
N ASN A 118 2.84 -24.83 -43.13
CA ASN A 118 1.57 -24.15 -42.85
C ASN A 118 1.54 -23.51 -41.47
N GLN A 119 2.05 -24.23 -40.47
CA GLN A 119 2.07 -23.74 -39.08
C GLN A 119 3.03 -22.56 -38.91
N MET A 120 4.22 -22.66 -39.48
CA MET A 120 5.23 -21.60 -39.36
C MET A 120 4.82 -20.34 -40.12
N LEU A 121 4.34 -20.47 -41.36
CA LEU A 121 3.84 -19.32 -42.13
C LEU A 121 2.58 -18.71 -41.50
N PHE A 122 1.70 -19.52 -40.89
CA PHE A 122 0.57 -19.00 -40.13
C PHE A 122 1.01 -18.18 -38.91
N ARG A 123 1.98 -18.67 -38.16
CA ARG A 123 2.57 -17.93 -37.01
C ARG A 123 3.20 -16.62 -37.47
N PHE A 124 3.93 -16.64 -38.58
CA PHE A 124 4.53 -15.44 -39.20
C PHE A 124 3.44 -14.44 -39.60
N ALA A 125 2.40 -14.88 -40.31
CA ALA A 125 1.29 -14.04 -40.72
C ALA A 125 0.54 -13.44 -39.52
N CYS A 126 0.28 -14.23 -38.45
CA CYS A 126 -0.30 -13.74 -37.21
C CYS A 126 0.59 -12.69 -36.52
N MET A 127 1.89 -12.88 -36.52
CA MET A 127 2.85 -11.89 -35.97
C MET A 127 2.77 -10.56 -36.73
N MET A 128 2.76 -10.59 -38.05
CA MET A 128 2.62 -9.39 -38.90
C MET A 128 1.25 -8.71 -38.66
N GLN A 129 0.19 -9.49 -38.56
CA GLN A 129 -1.16 -9.00 -38.25
C GLN A 129 -1.23 -8.34 -36.87
N ALA A 130 -0.63 -8.96 -35.86
CA ALA A 130 -0.56 -8.42 -34.52
C ALA A 130 0.22 -7.09 -34.44
N LYS A 131 1.16 -6.86 -35.36
CA LYS A 131 1.89 -5.58 -35.51
C LYS A 131 1.12 -4.54 -36.35
N GLY A 132 -0.13 -4.81 -36.72
CA GLY A 132 -0.99 -3.86 -37.42
C GLY A 132 -0.72 -3.75 -38.94
N ALA A 133 0.05 -4.66 -39.52
CA ALA A 133 0.33 -4.65 -40.98
C ALA A 133 -0.97 -4.79 -41.79
N SER A 134 -1.01 -4.18 -42.97
CA SER A 134 -2.15 -4.36 -43.90
C SER A 134 -2.21 -5.79 -44.42
N ASP A 135 -3.40 -6.28 -44.74
CA ASP A 135 -3.60 -7.64 -45.24
C ASP A 135 -2.73 -7.92 -46.49
N GLN A 136 -2.55 -6.89 -47.32
CA GLN A 136 -1.68 -6.95 -48.48
C GLN A 136 -0.19 -7.06 -48.10
N SER A 137 0.23 -6.35 -47.05
CA SER A 137 1.59 -6.43 -46.51
C SER A 137 1.87 -7.77 -45.86
N VAL A 138 0.87 -8.30 -45.07
CA VAL A 138 0.95 -9.64 -44.48
C VAL A 138 1.11 -10.70 -45.55
N PHE A 139 0.31 -10.62 -46.65
CA PHE A 139 0.39 -11.58 -47.73
C PHE A 139 1.75 -11.50 -48.45
N ALA A 140 2.21 -10.29 -48.82
CA ALA A 140 3.48 -10.12 -49.52
C ALA A 140 4.67 -10.63 -48.70
N ALA A 141 4.71 -10.30 -47.41
CA ALA A 141 5.78 -10.76 -46.52
C ALA A 141 5.72 -12.28 -46.28
N THR A 142 4.53 -12.87 -46.14
CA THR A 142 4.36 -14.32 -45.97
C THR A 142 4.75 -15.09 -47.24
N MET A 143 4.50 -14.53 -48.42
CA MET A 143 4.95 -15.10 -49.69
C MET A 143 6.50 -15.07 -49.81
N ALA A 144 7.12 -13.96 -49.50
CA ALA A 144 8.58 -13.84 -49.53
C ALA A 144 9.23 -14.84 -48.54
N GLU A 145 8.65 -15.00 -47.37
CA GLU A 145 9.13 -15.95 -46.35
C GLU A 145 8.92 -17.41 -46.77
N ASN A 146 7.81 -17.70 -47.47
CA ASN A 146 7.55 -19.02 -48.02
C ASN A 146 8.59 -19.42 -49.08
N GLU A 147 9.00 -18.49 -49.94
CA GLU A 147 10.01 -18.72 -50.97
C GLU A 147 11.41 -18.89 -50.38
N SER A 148 11.74 -18.12 -49.34
CA SER A 148 13.08 -18.12 -48.75
C SER A 148 13.31 -19.27 -47.75
N SER A 149 12.28 -19.64 -46.98
CA SER A 149 12.47 -20.52 -45.83
C SER A 149 11.79 -21.90 -45.96
N CYS A 150 10.80 -22.06 -46.85
CA CYS A 150 10.09 -23.34 -47.00
C CYS A 150 10.69 -24.22 -48.10
N SER A 151 10.92 -25.51 -47.77
CA SER A 151 11.42 -26.48 -48.77
C SER A 151 10.54 -27.76 -48.82
N PRO A 152 9.87 -27.98 -49.97
CA PRO A 152 9.59 -27.08 -51.08
C PRO A 152 8.62 -25.96 -50.66
N PRO A 153 8.59 -24.79 -51.31
CA PRO A 153 7.62 -23.73 -51.01
C PRO A 153 6.17 -24.20 -51.21
N LEU A 154 5.23 -23.60 -50.47
CA LEU A 154 3.79 -23.77 -50.69
C LEU A 154 3.34 -22.99 -51.91
N THR A 155 2.26 -23.39 -52.52
CA THR A 155 1.64 -22.65 -53.62
C THR A 155 1.05 -21.32 -53.14
N GLU A 156 0.96 -20.35 -54.05
CA GLU A 156 0.33 -19.05 -53.74
C GLU A 156 -1.08 -19.19 -53.14
N GLN A 157 -1.84 -20.17 -53.62
CA GLN A 157 -3.21 -20.46 -53.13
C GLN A 157 -3.20 -20.92 -51.69
N GLU A 158 -2.25 -21.79 -51.31
CA GLU A 158 -2.11 -22.26 -49.91
C GLU A 158 -1.68 -21.11 -48.97
N VAL A 159 -0.79 -20.26 -49.40
CA VAL A 159 -0.37 -19.07 -48.64
C VAL A 159 -1.54 -18.08 -48.48
N LYS A 160 -2.38 -17.88 -49.53
CA LYS A 160 -3.61 -17.07 -49.42
C LYS A 160 -4.55 -17.59 -48.36
N VAL A 161 -4.75 -18.92 -48.28
CA VAL A 161 -5.60 -19.55 -47.25
C VAL A 161 -5.00 -19.32 -45.85
N ILE A 162 -3.68 -19.45 -45.69
CA ILE A 162 -2.98 -19.21 -44.45
C ILE A 162 -3.19 -17.77 -43.98
N VAL A 163 -2.93 -16.80 -44.86
CA VAL A 163 -3.07 -15.37 -44.58
C VAL A 163 -4.50 -15.00 -44.27
N SER A 164 -5.48 -15.50 -45.10
CA SER A 164 -6.91 -15.29 -44.80
C SER A 164 -7.34 -15.84 -43.44
N SER A 165 -6.70 -16.90 -42.98
CA SER A 165 -6.97 -17.45 -41.65
C SER A 165 -6.33 -16.59 -40.54
N ALA A 166 -5.14 -16.06 -40.77
CA ALA A 166 -4.45 -15.16 -39.84
C ALA A 166 -5.15 -13.80 -39.75
N THR A 167 -5.64 -13.23 -40.85
CA THR A 167 -6.31 -11.92 -40.91
C THR A 167 -7.75 -11.93 -40.37
N ARG A 168 -8.32 -13.09 -40.00
CA ARG A 168 -9.58 -13.17 -39.25
C ARG A 168 -9.46 -12.76 -37.78
N TYR A 169 -8.25 -12.75 -37.24
CA TYR A 169 -8.03 -12.24 -35.89
C TYR A 169 -8.01 -10.72 -35.92
N ASP A 170 -8.48 -10.09 -34.82
CA ASP A 170 -8.48 -8.64 -34.72
C ASP A 170 -7.08 -8.07 -34.99
N LYS A 171 -7.01 -7.05 -35.86
CA LYS A 171 -5.78 -6.30 -36.05
C LYS A 171 -5.34 -5.74 -34.73
N GLY A 172 -4.23 -6.21 -34.21
CA GLY A 172 -3.63 -5.63 -33.03
C GLY A 172 -3.33 -4.14 -33.28
N LYS A 173 -3.59 -3.29 -32.33
CA LYS A 173 -2.89 -2.01 -32.27
C LYS A 173 -1.41 -2.35 -32.26
N PRO A 174 -0.51 -1.54 -32.89
CA PRO A 174 0.91 -1.80 -32.82
C PRO A 174 1.31 -2.05 -31.38
N ILE A 175 1.68 -3.27 -31.06
CA ILE A 175 2.16 -3.64 -29.74
C ILE A 175 3.66 -3.45 -29.82
N HIS A 176 4.17 -2.41 -29.17
CA HIS A 176 5.58 -2.32 -28.91
C HIS A 176 5.91 -3.35 -27.82
N ILE A 177 6.86 -4.21 -28.11
CA ILE A 177 7.46 -5.12 -27.17
C ILE A 177 8.77 -4.43 -26.76
N ASP A 178 8.89 -4.02 -25.50
CA ASP A 178 10.13 -3.46 -24.97
C ASP A 178 11.27 -4.49 -25.04
N SER A 179 12.47 -4.07 -24.66
CA SER A 179 13.66 -4.95 -24.62
C SER A 179 13.49 -6.17 -23.68
N GLU A 180 12.45 -6.19 -22.85
CA GLU A 180 12.09 -7.27 -21.92
C GLU A 180 10.93 -8.14 -22.41
N GLY A 181 10.38 -7.86 -23.61
CA GLY A 181 9.27 -8.63 -24.19
C GLY A 181 7.89 -8.29 -23.65
N VAL A 182 7.73 -7.18 -22.90
CA VAL A 182 6.46 -6.73 -22.35
C VAL A 182 5.68 -5.90 -23.38
N ALA A 183 4.45 -6.34 -23.66
CA ALA A 183 3.53 -5.62 -24.54
C ALA A 183 2.99 -4.36 -23.87
N THR A 184 3.36 -3.18 -24.35
CA THR A 184 2.90 -1.89 -23.80
C THR A 184 1.67 -1.39 -24.56
N GLN A 185 0.51 -1.37 -23.88
CA GLN A 185 -0.71 -0.76 -24.43
C GLN A 185 -0.53 0.76 -24.51
N GLY A 186 -0.72 1.34 -25.69
CA GLY A 186 -0.72 2.79 -25.90
C GLY A 186 0.59 3.39 -26.43
N TRP A 187 1.63 2.58 -26.65
CA TRP A 187 2.84 3.06 -27.31
C TRP A 187 2.57 3.47 -28.77
N ARG A 188 3.22 4.53 -29.19
CA ARG A 188 3.31 5.00 -30.57
C ARG A 188 4.74 5.42 -30.89
N GLU A 189 5.08 5.56 -32.15
CA GLU A 189 6.34 6.17 -32.51
C GLU A 189 6.40 7.65 -32.06
N PRO A 190 7.57 8.13 -31.59
CA PRO A 190 7.74 9.53 -31.22
C PRO A 190 7.61 10.46 -32.46
N GLU A 191 6.84 11.53 -32.32
CA GLU A 191 6.58 12.51 -33.36
C GLU A 191 7.42 13.77 -33.11
N PHE A 192 8.51 13.91 -33.91
CA PHE A 192 9.43 15.03 -33.77
C PHE A 192 9.17 16.17 -34.75
N ASP A 193 9.35 17.39 -34.26
CA ASP A 193 9.37 18.59 -35.09
C ASP A 193 10.80 18.84 -35.63
N PHE A 194 10.88 19.17 -36.93
CA PHE A 194 12.12 19.47 -37.62
C PHE A 194 12.08 20.89 -38.20
N THR A 195 13.25 21.49 -38.32
CA THR A 195 13.40 22.75 -39.08
C THR A 195 13.19 22.51 -40.58
N GLU A 196 12.99 23.57 -41.37
CA GLU A 196 12.88 23.48 -42.82
C GLU A 196 14.10 22.79 -43.48
N LYS A 197 15.24 22.77 -42.81
CA LYS A 197 16.47 22.11 -43.24
C LYS A 197 16.58 20.65 -42.77
N GLY A 198 15.53 20.08 -42.16
CA GLY A 198 15.52 18.69 -41.69
C GLY A 198 16.31 18.44 -40.39
N VAL A 199 16.68 19.49 -39.65
CA VAL A 199 17.36 19.36 -38.36
C VAL A 199 16.32 19.30 -37.25
N MET A 200 16.45 18.35 -36.32
CA MET A 200 15.55 18.21 -35.18
C MET A 200 15.59 19.45 -34.26
N ILE A 201 14.42 19.99 -33.97
CA ILE A 201 14.27 21.20 -33.14
C ILE A 201 14.58 20.88 -31.71
N GLN A 202 15.43 21.68 -31.03
CA GLN A 202 15.78 21.57 -29.63
C GLN A 202 14.65 22.14 -28.74
N SER A 203 13.43 21.58 -28.85
CA SER A 203 12.24 22.01 -28.11
C SER A 203 11.94 21.08 -26.95
N ILE A 204 11.23 21.59 -25.92
CA ILE A 204 10.73 20.76 -24.82
C ILE A 204 9.76 19.69 -25.38
N LYS A 205 8.97 20.00 -26.42
CA LYS A 205 8.06 19.05 -27.05
C LYS A 205 8.83 17.82 -27.56
N ASN A 206 9.89 18.04 -28.38
CA ASN A 206 10.69 16.94 -28.91
C ASN A 206 11.39 16.13 -27.78
N MET A 207 11.78 16.79 -26.70
CA MET A 207 12.35 16.10 -25.54
C MET A 207 11.31 15.28 -24.78
N CYS A 208 10.06 15.78 -24.65
CA CYS A 208 8.96 14.99 -24.11
C CYS A 208 8.66 13.78 -24.98
N GLU A 209 8.59 13.95 -26.32
CA GLU A 209 8.38 12.84 -27.25
C GLU A 209 9.49 11.78 -27.12
N ALA A 210 10.75 12.20 -27.02
CA ALA A 210 11.88 11.31 -26.86
C ALA A 210 11.86 10.56 -25.51
N ILE A 211 11.37 11.16 -24.43
CA ILE A 211 11.31 10.50 -23.12
C ILE A 211 10.05 9.64 -22.98
N GLU A 212 8.92 10.12 -23.48
CA GLU A 212 7.61 9.48 -23.28
C GLU A 212 7.39 8.28 -24.22
N TYR A 213 7.91 8.35 -25.45
CA TYR A 213 7.65 7.36 -26.49
C TYR A 213 8.90 6.67 -27.03
N ASP A 214 10.07 6.90 -26.43
CA ASP A 214 11.25 6.09 -26.71
C ASP A 214 11.00 4.62 -26.31
N PRO A 215 11.31 3.65 -27.17
CA PRO A 215 11.05 2.24 -26.90
C PRO A 215 11.65 1.73 -25.58
N ASP A 216 12.84 2.20 -25.25
CA ASP A 216 13.58 1.74 -24.07
C ASP A 216 13.28 2.55 -22.81
N LEU A 217 12.51 3.65 -22.91
CA LEU A 217 12.10 4.50 -21.79
C LEU A 217 10.60 4.43 -21.50
N TYR A 218 9.81 3.97 -22.49
CA TYR A 218 8.35 3.98 -22.42
C TYR A 218 7.83 3.24 -21.18
N GLY A 219 7.05 3.94 -20.35
CA GLY A 219 6.43 3.37 -19.15
C GLY A 219 7.36 3.17 -17.96
N HIS A 220 8.68 3.33 -18.13
CA HIS A 220 9.66 3.12 -17.06
C HIS A 220 9.87 4.36 -16.16
N ILE A 221 9.43 5.53 -16.61
CA ILE A 221 9.56 6.79 -15.86
C ILE A 221 8.18 7.24 -15.42
N LYS A 222 7.97 7.27 -14.08
CA LYS A 222 6.71 7.68 -13.46
C LYS A 222 6.95 8.72 -12.37
N TYR A 223 5.89 9.34 -11.89
CA TYR A 223 5.94 10.23 -10.75
C TYR A 223 5.34 9.54 -9.52
N ASN A 224 6.17 9.33 -8.52
CA ASN A 224 5.73 8.73 -7.26
C ASN A 224 5.04 9.80 -6.39
N GLU A 225 3.74 9.65 -6.16
CA GLU A 225 2.94 10.59 -5.36
C GLU A 225 3.22 10.50 -3.86
N LEU A 226 3.85 9.42 -3.37
CA LEU A 226 4.25 9.30 -1.98
C LEU A 226 5.54 10.09 -1.70
N SER A 227 6.56 9.98 -2.57
CA SER A 227 7.83 10.68 -2.40
C SER A 227 7.92 12.01 -3.17
N TYR A 228 6.92 12.31 -3.99
CA TYR A 228 6.85 13.51 -4.81
C TYR A 228 8.08 13.72 -5.71
N ALA A 229 8.51 12.64 -6.35
CA ALA A 229 9.69 12.64 -7.21
C ALA A 229 9.49 11.75 -8.44
N PRO A 230 10.25 11.98 -9.52
CA PRO A 230 10.38 11.00 -10.59
C PRO A 230 10.90 9.66 -10.03
N PHE A 231 10.45 8.57 -10.61
CA PHE A 231 10.69 7.23 -10.12
C PHE A 231 10.92 6.27 -11.29
N VAL A 232 11.85 5.35 -11.12
CA VAL A 232 12.15 4.30 -12.09
C VAL A 232 11.25 3.09 -11.81
N CYS A 233 10.48 2.67 -12.80
CA CYS A 233 9.58 1.51 -12.73
C CYS A 233 9.91 0.56 -13.88
N GLY A 234 11.04 -0.11 -13.84
CA GLY A 234 11.47 -1.00 -14.91
C GLY A 234 12.98 -0.93 -15.17
N SER A 235 13.45 -1.43 -16.30
CA SER A 235 14.85 -1.32 -16.70
C SER A 235 15.06 -0.07 -17.56
N LEU A 236 16.22 0.56 -17.37
CA LEU A 236 16.63 1.72 -18.16
C LEU A 236 17.79 1.33 -19.11
N PRO A 237 17.98 2.01 -20.25
CA PRO A 237 19.04 1.68 -21.21
C PRO A 237 20.46 1.62 -20.64
N TRP A 238 20.70 2.29 -19.53
CA TRP A 238 21.99 2.31 -18.82
C TRP A 238 22.02 1.41 -17.58
N GLU A 239 20.93 0.68 -17.30
CA GLU A 239 20.78 -0.16 -16.10
C GLU A 239 20.02 -1.42 -16.51
N HIS A 240 20.75 -2.50 -16.74
CA HIS A 240 20.22 -3.76 -17.29
C HIS A 240 19.42 -4.63 -16.28
N VAL A 241 18.99 -4.04 -15.18
CA VAL A 241 18.21 -4.71 -14.11
C VAL A 241 16.89 -3.98 -13.94
N ASN A 242 15.81 -4.76 -13.80
CA ASN A 242 14.50 -4.19 -13.50
C ASN A 242 14.50 -3.56 -12.11
N MET A 243 14.33 -2.25 -12.02
CA MET A 243 14.46 -1.48 -10.79
C MET A 243 13.16 -0.75 -10.43
N TYR A 244 12.91 -0.70 -9.13
CA TYR A 244 11.86 0.15 -8.54
C TYR A 244 12.52 1.06 -7.51
N ARG A 245 12.92 2.25 -7.91
CA ARG A 245 13.65 3.20 -7.07
C ARG A 245 13.40 4.66 -7.46
N GLU A 246 13.71 5.57 -6.55
CA GLU A 246 13.72 6.99 -6.90
C GLU A 246 14.76 7.30 -7.99
N TRP A 247 14.43 8.28 -8.81
CA TRP A 247 15.33 8.85 -9.80
C TRP A 247 16.52 9.53 -9.13
N SER A 248 17.72 9.30 -9.62
CA SER A 248 18.97 9.80 -9.04
C SER A 248 19.66 10.83 -9.92
N ASN A 249 20.62 11.57 -9.36
CA ASN A 249 21.46 12.48 -10.14
C ASN A 249 22.29 11.77 -11.24
N SER A 250 22.61 10.49 -11.04
CA SER A 250 23.27 9.68 -12.07
C SER A 250 22.35 9.43 -13.25
N ASP A 251 21.05 9.27 -13.00
CA ASP A 251 20.06 9.08 -14.08
C ASP A 251 19.89 10.35 -14.92
N ASP A 252 20.01 11.54 -14.32
CA ASP A 252 20.02 12.80 -15.05
C ASP A 252 21.13 12.82 -16.12
N SER A 253 22.34 12.41 -15.73
CA SER A 253 23.50 12.37 -16.60
C SER A 253 23.36 11.30 -17.69
N ASN A 254 22.87 10.12 -17.31
CA ASN A 254 22.66 9.00 -18.23
C ASN A 254 21.53 9.30 -19.21
N LEU A 255 20.41 9.85 -18.76
CA LEU A 255 19.32 10.27 -19.63
C LEU A 255 19.78 11.30 -20.65
N LYS A 256 20.54 12.32 -20.21
CA LYS A 256 21.12 13.31 -21.13
C LYS A 256 21.97 12.63 -22.19
N SER A 257 22.92 11.78 -21.77
CA SER A 257 23.81 11.06 -22.69
C SER A 257 23.05 10.20 -23.69
N TYR A 258 22.04 9.49 -23.23
CA TYR A 258 21.19 8.63 -24.04
C TYR A 258 20.40 9.44 -25.08
N ILE A 259 19.71 10.49 -24.65
CA ILE A 259 18.88 11.35 -25.50
C ILE A 259 19.73 12.12 -26.51
N GLU A 260 20.92 12.60 -26.12
CA GLU A 260 21.86 13.25 -27.00
C GLU A 260 22.40 12.29 -28.08
N SER A 261 22.78 11.08 -27.66
CA SER A 261 23.32 10.07 -28.58
C SER A 261 22.30 9.59 -29.60
N LYS A 262 21.07 9.31 -29.15
CA LYS A 262 20.03 8.70 -30.00
C LYS A 262 19.29 9.72 -30.88
N TYR A 263 19.04 10.93 -30.35
CA TYR A 263 18.18 11.94 -30.96
C TYR A 263 18.89 13.26 -31.30
N GLY A 264 20.12 13.45 -30.84
CA GLY A 264 20.83 14.72 -31.01
C GLY A 264 20.27 15.90 -30.21
N LEU A 265 19.45 15.63 -29.18
CA LEU A 265 18.86 16.63 -28.29
C LEU A 265 19.82 16.88 -27.11
N LYS A 266 20.35 18.15 -26.98
CA LYS A 266 21.54 18.42 -26.14
C LYS A 266 21.28 19.22 -24.86
N SER A 267 20.16 19.95 -24.75
CA SER A 267 19.93 20.87 -23.65
C SER A 267 19.51 20.11 -22.37
N LEU A 268 20.43 20.00 -21.40
CA LEU A 268 20.17 19.36 -20.10
C LEU A 268 18.97 20.00 -19.39
N GLU A 269 18.88 21.34 -19.35
CA GLU A 269 17.77 22.05 -18.69
C GLU A 269 16.41 21.61 -19.27
N LYS A 270 16.28 21.58 -20.60
CA LYS A 270 15.04 21.18 -21.27
C LYS A 270 14.75 19.68 -21.13
N ILE A 271 15.79 18.83 -21.10
CA ILE A 271 15.63 17.39 -20.86
C ILE A 271 15.09 17.16 -19.45
N MET A 272 15.61 17.86 -18.43
CA MET A 272 15.11 17.75 -17.05
C MET A 272 13.70 18.32 -16.91
N GLU A 273 13.36 19.38 -17.61
CA GLU A 273 12.01 19.91 -17.66
C GLU A 273 11.04 18.91 -18.33
N ALA A 274 11.43 18.31 -19.43
CA ALA A 274 10.67 17.27 -20.11
C ALA A 274 10.51 16.00 -19.27
N LEU A 275 11.56 15.56 -18.56
CA LEU A 275 11.50 14.46 -17.60
C LEU A 275 10.42 14.71 -16.55
N ASN A 276 10.40 15.89 -15.95
CA ASN A 276 9.40 16.23 -14.96
C ASN A 276 7.97 16.28 -15.55
N ILE A 277 7.82 16.78 -16.78
CA ILE A 277 6.53 16.82 -17.47
C ILE A 277 6.03 15.40 -17.74
N VAL A 278 6.87 14.53 -18.31
CA VAL A 278 6.53 13.15 -18.66
C VAL A 278 6.25 12.33 -17.41
N ALA A 279 7.11 12.40 -16.40
CA ALA A 279 6.88 11.73 -15.13
C ALA A 279 5.53 12.14 -14.52
N ASN A 280 5.21 13.44 -14.51
CA ASN A 280 3.95 13.96 -13.97
C ASN A 280 2.69 13.56 -14.76
N ARG A 281 2.81 13.18 -16.03
CA ARG A 281 1.72 12.57 -16.80
C ARG A 281 1.45 11.13 -16.37
N ASN A 282 2.47 10.44 -15.89
CA ASN A 282 2.47 9.04 -15.50
C ASN A 282 2.60 8.89 -13.96
N ARG A 283 1.57 9.34 -13.23
CA ARG A 283 1.58 9.30 -11.76
C ARG A 283 1.16 7.94 -11.24
N PHE A 284 1.73 7.55 -10.12
CA PHE A 284 1.32 6.38 -9.37
C PHE A 284 1.51 6.58 -7.87
N ASN A 285 0.74 5.87 -7.07
CA ASN A 285 0.91 5.84 -5.63
C ASN A 285 1.23 4.39 -5.21
N PRO A 286 2.48 4.10 -4.81
CA PRO A 286 2.90 2.73 -4.55
C PRO A 286 2.15 2.07 -3.38
N VAL A 287 1.68 2.85 -2.40
CA VAL A 287 0.87 2.35 -1.27
C VAL A 287 -0.54 1.98 -1.74
N VAL A 288 -1.17 2.83 -2.55
CA VAL A 288 -2.50 2.56 -3.12
C VAL A 288 -2.47 1.33 -4.02
N ASP A 289 -1.44 1.22 -4.87
CA ASP A 289 -1.26 0.09 -5.78
C ASP A 289 -1.07 -1.21 -4.99
N MET A 290 -0.20 -1.20 -3.97
CA MET A 290 0.02 -2.35 -3.09
C MET A 290 -1.26 -2.77 -2.35
N LEU A 291 -1.96 -1.83 -1.72
CA LEU A 291 -3.19 -2.13 -0.97
C LEU A 291 -4.28 -2.68 -1.90
N THR A 292 -4.37 -2.12 -3.11
CA THR A 292 -5.32 -2.59 -4.13
C THR A 292 -4.98 -4.01 -4.60
N ASP A 293 -3.70 -4.31 -4.81
CA ASP A 293 -3.23 -5.64 -5.18
C ASP A 293 -3.47 -6.66 -4.05
N ILE A 294 -3.17 -6.28 -2.80
CA ILE A 294 -3.47 -7.13 -1.65
C ILE A 294 -4.95 -7.49 -1.60
N HIS A 295 -5.83 -6.52 -1.71
CA HIS A 295 -7.28 -6.74 -1.63
C HIS A 295 -7.81 -7.62 -2.76
N LYS A 296 -7.30 -7.42 -3.99
CA LYS A 296 -7.75 -8.17 -5.17
C LYS A 296 -7.16 -9.57 -5.26
N ASN A 297 -5.87 -9.72 -5.00
CA ASN A 297 -5.09 -10.88 -5.42
C ASN A 297 -4.46 -11.68 -4.27
N LYS A 298 -4.14 -11.04 -3.12
CA LYS A 298 -3.33 -11.69 -2.07
C LYS A 298 -4.11 -12.03 -0.80
N TRP A 299 -5.20 -11.32 -0.54
CA TRP A 299 -6.02 -11.56 0.63
C TRP A 299 -6.86 -12.83 0.48
N ASN A 300 -6.84 -13.68 1.50
CA ASN A 300 -7.58 -14.94 1.53
C ASN A 300 -9.11 -14.79 1.79
N LYS A 301 -9.62 -13.55 1.87
CA LYS A 301 -11.01 -13.17 2.10
C LYS A 301 -11.59 -13.61 3.45
N LYS A 302 -10.73 -13.96 4.42
CA LYS A 302 -11.14 -14.24 5.80
C LYS A 302 -10.99 -12.98 6.65
N THR A 303 -11.82 -12.88 7.69
CA THR A 303 -11.82 -11.78 8.66
C THR A 303 -11.20 -12.23 9.99
N GLY A 304 -10.87 -11.25 10.84
CA GLY A 304 -10.32 -11.49 12.17
C GLY A 304 -8.80 -11.39 12.25
N TYR A 305 -8.13 -10.99 11.18
CA TYR A 305 -6.68 -10.75 11.21
C TYR A 305 -6.33 -9.45 11.92
N ILE A 306 -7.07 -8.36 11.68
CA ILE A 306 -6.82 -7.05 12.31
C ILE A 306 -6.82 -7.17 13.83
N ILE A 307 -7.83 -7.82 14.39
CA ILE A 307 -8.02 -7.92 15.83
C ILE A 307 -6.98 -8.81 16.53
N LYS A 308 -6.31 -9.68 15.79
CA LYS A 308 -5.29 -10.60 16.30
C LYS A 308 -3.89 -10.02 16.31
N LEU A 309 -3.59 -9.00 15.47
CA LEU A 309 -2.24 -8.49 15.34
C LEU A 309 -1.62 -8.04 16.66
N LEU A 310 -2.34 -7.21 17.44
CA LEU A 310 -1.83 -6.70 18.72
C LEU A 310 -1.71 -7.79 19.78
N PRO A 311 -2.72 -8.67 20.01
CA PRO A 311 -2.62 -9.75 20.98
C PRO A 311 -1.53 -10.77 20.62
N GLU A 312 -1.49 -11.24 19.38
CA GLU A 312 -0.60 -12.33 19.00
C GLU A 312 0.88 -11.90 18.96
N TYR A 313 1.18 -10.70 18.48
CA TYR A 313 2.57 -10.24 18.25
C TYR A 313 3.14 -9.34 19.36
N LEU A 314 2.28 -8.66 20.13
CA LEU A 314 2.72 -7.74 21.18
C LEU A 314 2.15 -8.07 22.57
N GLY A 315 1.39 -9.18 22.70
CA GLY A 315 0.80 -9.60 23.96
C GLY A 315 -0.18 -8.59 24.56
N VAL A 316 -0.81 -7.77 23.71
CA VAL A 316 -1.84 -6.82 24.14
C VAL A 316 -3.09 -7.57 24.54
N GLU A 317 -3.74 -7.13 25.62
CA GLU A 317 -5.01 -7.71 26.05
C GLU A 317 -6.08 -7.52 24.96
N ASP A 318 -6.78 -8.63 24.62
CA ASP A 318 -7.81 -8.64 23.60
C ASP A 318 -9.11 -8.03 24.12
N THR A 319 -9.21 -6.71 24.04
CA THR A 319 -10.38 -5.92 24.47
C THR A 319 -11.04 -5.24 23.26
N GLU A 320 -12.29 -4.78 23.42
CA GLU A 320 -12.95 -3.95 22.40
C GLU A 320 -12.11 -2.73 22.05
N TYR A 321 -11.47 -2.12 23.06
CA TYR A 321 -10.61 -0.95 22.87
C TYR A 321 -9.39 -1.26 21.96
N SER A 322 -8.63 -2.33 22.25
CA SER A 322 -7.44 -2.68 21.46
C SER A 322 -7.81 -3.05 20.03
N ARG A 323 -8.93 -3.75 19.82
CA ARG A 323 -9.45 -4.10 18.48
C ARG A 323 -9.84 -2.86 17.69
N GLU A 324 -10.59 -1.94 18.28
CA GLU A 324 -11.03 -0.72 17.59
C GLU A 324 -9.88 0.26 17.37
N CYS A 325 -8.87 0.34 18.26
CA CYS A 325 -7.66 1.12 18.04
C CYS A 325 -6.89 0.63 16.81
N MET A 326 -6.66 -0.68 16.68
CA MET A 326 -5.94 -1.24 15.54
C MET A 326 -6.69 -1.04 14.23
N LYS A 327 -8.00 -1.32 14.23
CA LYS A 327 -8.88 -1.10 13.09
C LYS A 327 -8.90 0.37 12.66
N LEU A 328 -9.05 1.29 13.60
CA LEU A 328 -9.04 2.73 13.35
C LEU A 328 -7.70 3.18 12.75
N PHE A 329 -6.58 2.69 13.28
CA PHE A 329 -5.25 3.03 12.78
C PHE A 329 -5.05 2.57 11.33
N MET A 330 -5.41 1.32 11.02
CA MET A 330 -5.30 0.79 9.66
C MET A 330 -6.23 1.52 8.67
N LEU A 331 -7.48 1.79 9.06
CA LEU A 331 -8.41 2.57 8.23
C LEU A 331 -7.93 4.01 8.03
N GLY A 332 -7.31 4.62 9.04
CA GLY A 332 -6.68 5.93 8.94
C GLY A 332 -5.51 5.94 7.94
N ALA A 333 -4.67 4.91 7.98
CA ALA A 333 -3.55 4.74 7.06
C ALA A 333 -4.00 4.54 5.61
N ILE A 334 -5.03 3.71 5.38
CA ILE A 334 -5.66 3.54 4.06
C ILE A 334 -6.27 4.86 3.60
N SER A 335 -7.05 5.52 4.45
CA SER A 335 -7.74 6.77 4.09
C SER A 335 -6.74 7.87 3.70
N ARG A 336 -5.60 7.98 4.38
CA ARG A 336 -4.55 8.94 4.02
C ARG A 336 -3.81 8.59 2.74
N ALA A 337 -3.70 7.32 2.38
CA ALA A 337 -3.13 6.89 1.10
C ALA A 337 -4.08 7.20 -0.07
N PHE A 338 -5.38 6.89 0.08
CA PHE A 338 -6.38 7.10 -0.97
C PHE A 338 -6.91 8.55 -1.04
N HIS A 339 -6.94 9.24 0.09
CA HIS A 339 -7.43 10.62 0.23
C HIS A 339 -6.40 11.47 0.99
N PRO A 340 -5.27 11.82 0.33
CA PRO A 340 -4.23 12.63 0.94
C PRO A 340 -4.80 13.90 1.58
N GLY A 341 -4.35 14.20 2.80
CA GLY A 341 -4.85 15.33 3.57
C GLY A 341 -6.17 15.10 4.32
N CYS A 342 -6.76 13.89 4.28
CA CYS A 342 -7.92 13.59 5.11
C CYS A 342 -7.57 13.75 6.60
N LYS A 343 -8.56 14.16 7.40
CA LYS A 343 -8.37 14.37 8.83
C LYS A 343 -8.22 13.03 9.55
N PHE A 344 -7.05 12.81 10.11
CA PHE A 344 -6.75 11.68 11.00
C PHE A 344 -5.67 12.12 11.98
N ASP A 345 -6.02 12.33 13.24
CA ASP A 345 -5.15 12.85 14.29
C ASP A 345 -4.94 11.88 15.47
N TYR A 346 -5.38 10.64 15.34
CA TYR A 346 -5.12 9.60 16.33
C TYR A 346 -3.72 8.99 16.16
N MET A 347 -3.09 8.71 17.28
CA MET A 347 -1.77 8.09 17.36
C MET A 347 -1.81 6.98 18.42
N PRO A 348 -1.81 5.70 18.04
CA PRO A 348 -1.60 4.61 18.99
C PRO A 348 -0.21 4.73 19.60
N VAL A 349 -0.09 4.56 20.92
CA VAL A 349 1.16 4.60 21.67
C VAL A 349 1.40 3.23 22.30
N LEU A 350 2.34 2.49 21.77
CA LEU A 350 2.72 1.17 22.26
C LEU A 350 3.64 1.33 23.49
N TYR A 351 3.09 1.07 24.67
CA TYR A 351 3.81 1.11 25.94
C TYR A 351 4.19 -0.30 26.39
N GLY A 352 5.39 -0.47 26.91
CA GLY A 352 5.86 -1.71 27.52
C GLY A 352 7.37 -1.85 27.50
N SER A 353 7.89 -2.94 28.08
CA SER A 353 9.33 -3.17 28.26
C SER A 353 10.12 -3.14 26.94
N GLN A 354 11.40 -2.82 27.03
CA GLN A 354 12.30 -2.87 25.89
C GLN A 354 12.45 -4.32 25.38
N GLY A 355 12.58 -4.47 24.06
CA GLY A 355 12.81 -5.77 23.42
C GLY A 355 11.56 -6.60 23.12
N ILE A 356 10.34 -6.08 23.34
CA ILE A 356 9.08 -6.75 22.90
C ILE A 356 8.92 -6.73 21.38
N GLY A 357 9.57 -5.81 20.68
CA GLY A 357 9.44 -5.69 19.23
C GLY A 357 8.45 -4.62 18.76
N LYS A 358 8.13 -3.59 19.57
CA LYS A 358 7.20 -2.49 19.23
C LYS A 358 7.52 -1.85 17.87
N SER A 359 8.76 -1.40 17.68
CA SER A 359 9.22 -0.78 16.41
C SER A 359 9.26 -1.78 15.27
N THR A 360 9.62 -3.05 15.54
CA THR A 360 9.59 -4.13 14.55
C THR A 360 8.17 -4.39 14.05
N PHE A 361 7.19 -4.39 14.96
CA PHE A 361 5.78 -4.53 14.61
C PHE A 361 5.30 -3.40 13.67
N LEU A 362 5.62 -2.14 13.99
CA LEU A 362 5.25 -0.99 13.16
C LEU A 362 5.93 -1.04 11.78
N ARG A 363 7.18 -1.49 11.73
CA ARG A 363 7.92 -1.69 10.48
C ARG A 363 7.28 -2.78 9.63
N LEU A 364 6.95 -3.93 10.21
CA LEU A 364 6.24 -5.01 9.50
C LEU A 364 4.86 -4.57 9.01
N LEU A 365 4.17 -3.75 9.80
CA LEU A 365 2.86 -3.20 9.43
C LEU A 365 2.94 -2.29 8.20
N SER A 366 4.06 -1.61 7.97
CA SER A 366 4.25 -0.80 6.75
C SER A 366 4.41 -1.62 5.47
N LEU A 367 4.65 -2.93 5.57
CA LEU A 367 4.92 -3.89 4.49
C LEU A 367 6.14 -3.56 3.62
N ASN A 368 6.67 -2.36 3.70
CA ASN A 368 7.87 -1.93 2.98
C ASN A 368 8.70 -1.01 3.87
N ASN A 369 9.93 -1.42 4.14
CA ASN A 369 10.85 -0.66 4.98
C ASN A 369 11.12 0.77 4.46
N ALA A 370 11.03 0.98 3.14
CA ALA A 370 11.23 2.31 2.55
C ALA A 370 10.11 3.31 2.88
N TRP A 371 8.96 2.84 3.36
CA TRP A 371 7.81 3.68 3.72
C TRP A 371 7.65 3.89 5.24
N TYR A 372 8.60 3.37 6.01
CA TYR A 372 8.63 3.45 7.46
C TYR A 372 9.79 4.33 7.93
N ASN A 373 9.50 5.22 8.89
CA ASN A 373 10.50 6.08 9.50
C ASN A 373 10.48 5.92 11.02
N ASP A 374 11.54 5.38 11.60
CA ASP A 374 11.78 5.23 13.04
C ASP A 374 12.74 6.29 13.62
N ASN A 375 13.24 7.19 12.78
CA ASN A 375 14.20 8.22 13.16
C ASN A 375 13.58 9.64 13.12
N PHE A 376 12.30 9.73 13.50
CA PHE A 376 11.58 11.00 13.53
C PHE A 376 11.64 11.60 14.93
N ASN A 377 12.58 12.52 15.15
CA ASN A 377 12.96 13.05 16.47
C ASN A 377 12.60 14.51 16.70
N THR A 378 11.95 15.18 15.74
CA THR A 378 11.51 16.57 15.89
C THR A 378 10.25 16.83 15.10
N VAL A 379 9.33 17.60 15.66
CA VAL A 379 8.11 18.11 15.02
C VAL A 379 8.21 19.61 14.70
N GLU A 380 9.34 20.24 15.01
CA GLU A 380 9.54 21.69 14.87
C GLU A 380 10.36 22.03 13.62
N GLY A 381 10.02 23.19 13.01
CA GLY A 381 10.72 23.75 11.87
C GLY A 381 10.42 23.07 10.53
N ASP A 382 11.00 23.62 9.45
CA ASP A 382 10.77 23.19 8.07
C ASP A 382 11.32 21.78 7.75
N LYS A 383 12.22 21.26 8.59
CA LYS A 383 12.81 19.92 8.41
C LYS A 383 11.87 18.77 8.79
N ALA A 384 10.88 19.03 9.66
CA ALA A 384 9.94 18.00 10.05
C ALA A 384 9.07 17.53 8.87
N PRO A 385 8.42 18.41 8.07
CA PRO A 385 7.71 18.01 6.86
C PRO A 385 8.59 17.33 5.80
N GLU A 386 9.85 17.74 5.66
CA GLU A 386 10.79 17.12 4.72
C GLU A 386 11.05 15.65 5.06
N LYS A 387 11.19 15.30 6.36
CA LYS A 387 11.39 13.93 6.83
C LYS A 387 10.16 13.01 6.63
N LEU A 388 8.99 13.57 6.32
CA LEU A 388 7.78 12.81 6.00
C LEU A 388 7.69 12.41 4.53
N ARG A 389 8.56 12.94 3.69
CA ARG A 389 8.57 12.64 2.26
C ARG A 389 8.85 11.15 2.04
N GLY A 390 7.98 10.49 1.29
CA GLY A 390 8.10 9.07 1.00
C GLY A 390 7.67 8.13 2.14
N MET A 391 7.21 8.67 3.28
CA MET A 391 6.81 7.89 4.44
C MET A 391 5.29 7.68 4.48
N TRP A 392 4.88 6.46 4.77
CA TRP A 392 3.49 6.10 5.03
C TRP A 392 3.23 5.89 6.52
N MET A 393 4.19 5.30 7.24
CA MET A 393 4.14 5.14 8.68
C MET A 393 5.35 5.78 9.35
N VAL A 394 5.11 6.56 10.40
CA VAL A 394 6.14 7.29 11.13
C VAL A 394 6.05 6.95 12.60
N GLU A 395 7.14 6.44 13.14
CA GLU A 395 7.28 6.17 14.56
C GLU A 395 7.84 7.39 15.30
N LEU A 396 7.15 7.79 16.35
CA LEU A 396 7.64 8.76 17.32
C LEU A 396 8.15 8.00 18.55
N ALA A 397 9.39 7.52 18.47
CA ALA A 397 10.04 6.80 19.55
C ALA A 397 10.40 7.76 20.67
N GLU A 398 9.99 7.45 21.93
CA GLU A 398 10.34 8.18 23.16
C GLU A 398 10.09 9.71 23.13
N LEU A 399 9.52 10.21 22.03
CA LEU A 399 9.32 11.66 21.83
C LEU A 399 8.36 12.28 22.84
N LEU A 400 7.43 11.47 23.36
CA LEU A 400 6.46 11.90 24.37
C LEU A 400 7.02 11.88 25.79
N ALA A 401 8.04 11.06 26.07
CA ALA A 401 8.49 10.76 27.43
C ALA A 401 9.43 11.82 28.04
N THR A 402 9.95 12.75 27.24
CA THR A 402 11.03 13.65 27.69
C THR A 402 10.72 15.14 27.50
N LYS A 403 9.51 15.51 27.06
CA LYS A 403 9.24 16.86 26.58
C LYS A 403 8.41 17.73 27.53
N LYS A 404 8.79 19.01 27.61
CA LYS A 404 8.05 20.06 28.31
C LYS A 404 6.67 20.26 27.68
N ALA A 405 5.69 20.71 28.44
CA ALA A 405 4.30 20.93 28.01
C ALA A 405 4.19 21.68 26.64
N LYS A 406 5.05 22.67 26.39
CA LYS A 406 5.07 23.41 25.11
C LYS A 406 5.41 22.52 23.90
N GLU A 407 6.25 21.53 24.08
CA GLU A 407 6.68 20.62 23.01
C GLU A 407 5.59 19.58 22.73
N VAL A 408 4.83 19.16 23.76
CA VAL A 408 3.65 18.29 23.60
C VAL A 408 2.56 19.00 22.80
N GLU A 409 2.34 20.29 23.02
CA GLU A 409 1.44 21.11 22.22
C GLU A 409 1.88 21.18 20.75
N SER A 410 3.19 21.32 20.48
CA SER A 410 3.74 21.26 19.13
C SER A 410 3.48 19.91 18.47
N ILE A 411 3.62 18.78 19.20
CA ILE A 411 3.30 17.44 18.71
C ILE A 411 1.81 17.33 18.38
N LYS A 412 0.92 17.78 19.27
CA LYS A 412 -0.54 17.76 19.03
C LYS A 412 -0.93 18.58 17.79
N ALA A 413 -0.36 19.77 17.63
CA ALA A 413 -0.56 20.61 16.46
C ALA A 413 -0.07 19.92 15.18
N PHE A 414 1.12 19.32 15.25
CA PHE A 414 1.71 18.58 14.14
C PHE A 414 0.88 17.36 13.72
N LEU A 415 0.39 16.55 14.67
CA LEU A 415 -0.49 15.41 14.39
C LEU A 415 -1.79 15.82 13.71
N THR A 416 -2.33 17.00 14.07
CA THR A 416 -3.60 17.50 13.56
C THR A 416 -3.48 18.08 12.15
N SER A 417 -2.26 18.40 11.69
CA SER A 417 -2.03 18.96 10.36
C SER A 417 -2.48 18.00 9.26
N THR A 418 -3.19 18.52 8.29
CA THR A 418 -3.64 17.80 7.09
C THR A 418 -2.79 18.14 5.87
N VAL A 419 -1.98 19.19 5.95
CA VAL A 419 -1.11 19.68 4.88
C VAL A 419 0.25 20.01 5.46
N ASP A 420 1.28 19.55 4.82
CA ASP A 420 2.67 19.87 5.12
C ASP A 420 3.15 20.96 4.16
N THR A 421 3.60 22.07 4.72
CA THR A 421 4.08 23.23 3.95
C THR A 421 5.58 23.37 4.18
N TYR A 422 6.36 23.20 3.12
CA TYR A 422 7.83 23.37 3.20
C TYR A 422 8.38 23.74 1.82
N ARG A 423 9.61 24.21 1.81
CA ARG A 423 10.36 24.46 0.58
C ARG A 423 11.30 23.29 0.32
N PRO A 424 11.10 22.52 -0.78
CA PRO A 424 12.01 21.45 -1.13
C PRO A 424 13.45 21.94 -1.27
N PRO A 425 14.46 21.14 -0.93
CA PRO A 425 15.85 21.47 -1.18
C PRO A 425 16.03 21.88 -2.66
N TYR A 426 16.68 23.02 -2.88
CA TYR A 426 16.85 23.64 -4.21
C TYR A 426 15.56 24.09 -4.92
N GLY A 427 14.39 23.90 -4.31
CA GLY A 427 13.11 24.39 -4.84
C GLY A 427 13.06 25.92 -4.84
N ARG A 428 12.49 26.50 -5.90
CA ARG A 428 12.28 27.96 -5.99
C ARG A 428 11.05 28.45 -5.23
N ARG A 429 10.10 27.55 -4.93
CA ARG A 429 8.79 27.87 -4.34
C ARG A 429 8.52 26.99 -3.12
N THR A 430 7.77 27.53 -2.16
CA THR A 430 7.16 26.77 -1.07
C THR A 430 6.00 25.94 -1.65
N GLU A 431 5.92 24.69 -1.27
CA GLU A 431 4.89 23.76 -1.73
C GLU A 431 4.01 23.34 -0.55
N GLN A 432 2.73 23.16 -0.83
CA GLN A 432 1.77 22.58 0.10
C GLN A 432 1.49 21.14 -0.35
N ARG A 433 1.75 20.19 0.53
CA ARG A 433 1.57 18.77 0.25
C ARG A 433 0.57 18.16 1.20
N PRO A 434 -0.53 17.61 0.70
CA PRO A 434 -1.48 16.88 1.53
C PRO A 434 -0.78 15.74 2.26
N ARG A 435 -1.03 15.61 3.57
CA ARG A 435 -0.40 14.58 4.39
C ARG A 435 -0.91 13.19 4.04
N VAL A 436 0.02 12.26 3.79
CA VAL A 436 -0.26 10.86 3.43
C VAL A 436 0.11 9.86 4.54
N CYS A 437 0.95 10.27 5.51
CA CYS A 437 1.43 9.39 6.56
C CYS A 437 0.52 9.38 7.79
N VAL A 438 0.64 8.29 8.57
CA VAL A 438 0.08 8.12 9.90
C VAL A 438 1.20 7.98 10.94
N PHE A 439 0.89 8.26 12.20
CA PHE A 439 1.86 8.26 13.29
C PHE A 439 1.53 7.20 14.32
N ALA A 440 2.55 6.55 14.85
CA ALA A 440 2.46 5.68 16.01
C ALA A 440 3.56 6.02 17.00
N GLY A 441 3.29 5.94 18.27
CA GLY A 441 4.28 6.17 19.33
C GLY A 441 4.79 4.85 19.91
N THR A 442 6.05 4.84 20.35
CA THR A 442 6.61 3.76 21.19
C THR A 442 7.28 4.36 22.40
N THR A 443 7.05 3.78 23.57
CA THR A 443 7.66 4.24 24.82
C THR A 443 7.81 3.09 25.82
N ASN A 444 8.78 3.24 26.72
CA ASN A 444 8.97 2.38 27.88
C ASN A 444 8.58 3.10 29.19
N ASN A 445 8.25 4.41 29.10
CA ASN A 445 7.84 5.21 30.24
C ASN A 445 6.33 5.05 30.47
N ASP A 446 5.95 4.76 31.70
CA ASP A 446 4.56 4.64 32.15
C ASP A 446 3.87 6.00 32.34
N ARG A 447 4.62 7.10 32.38
CA ARG A 447 4.14 8.48 32.54
C ARG A 447 4.56 9.33 31.34
N PHE A 448 3.95 9.07 30.17
CA PHE A 448 4.32 9.77 28.94
C PHE A 448 3.35 10.88 28.53
N LEU A 449 2.21 11.03 29.21
CA LEU A 449 1.26 12.12 29.00
C LEU A 449 1.45 13.18 30.09
N THR A 450 1.88 14.38 29.68
CA THR A 450 2.20 15.48 30.62
C THR A 450 1.15 16.60 30.64
N ASP A 451 0.27 16.68 29.64
CA ASP A 451 -0.75 17.70 29.53
C ASP A 451 -2.15 17.08 29.55
N ARG A 452 -3.02 17.61 30.40
CA ARG A 452 -4.40 17.13 30.58
C ARG A 452 -5.34 17.52 29.45
N THR A 453 -4.92 18.46 28.59
CA THR A 453 -5.76 18.94 27.48
C THR A 453 -5.36 18.27 26.16
N GLY A 454 -6.34 17.84 25.38
CA GLY A 454 -6.11 17.35 24.01
C GLY A 454 -5.47 15.95 23.90
N ASN A 455 -5.42 15.16 24.99
CA ASN A 455 -4.87 13.80 25.00
C ASN A 455 -5.68 12.80 24.18
N ARG A 456 -6.90 13.14 23.76
CA ARG A 456 -7.78 12.30 22.93
C ARG A 456 -7.10 11.73 21.67
N ARG A 457 -5.97 12.31 21.24
CA ARG A 457 -5.21 11.85 20.07
C ARG A 457 -4.34 10.64 20.38
N PHE A 458 -3.90 10.53 21.63
CA PHE A 458 -3.02 9.47 22.07
C PHE A 458 -3.83 8.28 22.57
N LEU A 459 -3.59 7.12 21.97
CA LEU A 459 -4.29 5.88 22.32
C LEU A 459 -3.29 4.92 22.97
N PRO A 460 -3.18 4.91 24.31
CA PRO A 460 -2.26 4.04 25.03
C PRO A 460 -2.61 2.56 24.81
N ILE A 461 -1.64 1.77 24.36
CA ILE A 461 -1.75 0.32 24.14
C ILE A 461 -0.65 -0.35 24.93
N VAL A 462 -1.05 -1.13 25.96
CA VAL A 462 -0.13 -1.83 26.86
C VAL A 462 0.32 -3.14 26.20
N THR A 463 1.62 -3.29 25.97
CA THR A 463 2.24 -4.50 25.43
C THR A 463 2.85 -5.33 26.58
N ARG A 464 2.76 -6.67 26.52
CA ARG A 464 3.23 -7.57 27.58
C ARG A 464 3.98 -8.74 26.97
N LYS A 465 5.28 -8.82 27.25
CA LYS A 465 6.17 -9.86 26.66
C LYS A 465 5.70 -11.28 26.98
N GLU A 466 5.21 -11.48 28.19
CA GLU A 466 4.73 -12.77 28.71
C GLU A 466 3.44 -13.27 28.03
N HIS A 467 2.73 -12.38 27.34
CA HIS A 467 1.48 -12.70 26.62
C HIS A 467 1.66 -12.78 25.11
N VAL A 468 2.88 -12.58 24.60
CA VAL A 468 3.18 -12.72 23.15
C VAL A 468 2.97 -14.17 22.73
N LEU A 469 2.13 -14.40 21.74
CA LEU A 469 1.78 -15.72 21.23
C LEU A 469 2.58 -16.14 20.01
N LYS A 470 3.01 -15.18 19.19
CA LYS A 470 3.78 -15.42 17.95
C LYS A 470 5.05 -14.56 17.92
N SER A 471 6.16 -15.17 17.57
CA SER A 471 7.40 -14.44 17.29
C SER A 471 7.33 -13.78 15.91
N MET A 472 7.83 -12.56 15.81
CA MET A 472 7.97 -11.84 14.52
C MET A 472 9.21 -12.30 13.72
N PHE A 473 10.01 -13.23 14.27
CA PHE A 473 11.30 -13.62 13.70
C PHE A 473 11.37 -15.09 13.29
N ASP A 474 10.53 -15.96 13.88
CA ASP A 474 10.65 -17.41 13.72
C ASP A 474 10.13 -17.89 12.36
N ASP A 475 9.06 -17.29 11.86
CA ASP A 475 8.48 -17.61 10.54
C ASP A 475 8.12 -16.31 9.78
N PRO A 476 9.08 -15.76 9.03
CA PRO A 476 8.86 -14.53 8.28
C PRO A 476 7.74 -14.62 7.23
N GLN A 477 7.47 -15.81 6.67
CA GLN A 477 6.42 -16.00 5.67
C GLN A 477 5.04 -15.98 6.31
N ALA A 478 4.84 -16.67 7.43
CA ALA A 478 3.59 -16.63 8.19
C ALA A 478 3.31 -15.21 8.70
N VAL A 479 4.33 -14.51 9.21
CA VAL A 479 4.22 -13.11 9.64
C VAL A 479 3.79 -12.22 8.48
N ALA A 480 4.47 -12.29 7.33
CA ALA A 480 4.12 -11.51 6.15
C ALA A 480 2.68 -11.81 5.66
N SER A 481 2.26 -13.08 5.73
CA SER A 481 0.90 -13.50 5.41
C SER A 481 -0.13 -12.89 6.35
N ASP A 482 0.10 -12.92 7.67
CA ASP A 482 -0.83 -12.37 8.67
C ASP A 482 -1.02 -10.85 8.47
N PHE A 483 0.07 -10.10 8.27
CA PHE A 483 0.01 -8.66 8.02
C PHE A 483 -0.66 -8.34 6.67
N THR A 484 -0.35 -9.10 5.64
CA THR A 484 -0.99 -8.95 4.32
C THR A 484 -2.49 -9.21 4.40
N ASN A 485 -2.91 -10.26 5.09
CA ASN A 485 -4.33 -10.58 5.28
C ASN A 485 -5.05 -9.52 6.13
N ALA A 486 -4.38 -8.95 7.15
CA ALA A 486 -4.95 -7.86 7.93
C ALA A 486 -5.19 -6.60 7.08
N TRP A 487 -4.26 -6.27 6.18
CA TRP A 487 -4.46 -5.17 5.22
C TRP A 487 -5.57 -5.47 4.21
N GLY A 488 -5.69 -6.71 3.75
CA GLY A 488 -6.80 -7.13 2.89
C GLY A 488 -8.16 -6.99 3.57
N GLU A 489 -8.26 -7.38 4.86
CA GLU A 489 -9.46 -7.19 5.69
C GLU A 489 -9.75 -5.69 5.91
N ALA A 490 -8.73 -4.87 6.19
CA ALA A 490 -8.88 -3.43 6.37
C ALA A 490 -9.35 -2.74 5.08
N MET A 491 -8.83 -3.16 3.92
CA MET A 491 -9.28 -2.67 2.61
C MET A 491 -10.74 -3.05 2.33
N GLU A 492 -11.15 -4.26 2.69
CA GLU A 492 -12.56 -4.66 2.57
C GLU A 492 -13.48 -3.76 3.42
N LEU A 493 -13.07 -3.44 4.66
CA LEU A 493 -13.82 -2.51 5.51
C LEU A 493 -13.87 -1.10 4.90
N PHE A 494 -12.78 -0.66 4.30
CA PHE A 494 -12.69 0.63 3.61
C PHE A 494 -13.62 0.69 2.39
N GLU A 495 -13.62 -0.35 1.55
CA GLU A 495 -14.51 -0.44 0.37
C GLU A 495 -15.99 -0.53 0.78
N ARG A 496 -16.33 -1.32 1.80
CA ARG A 496 -17.71 -1.39 2.35
C ARG A 496 -18.21 -0.05 2.89
N ALA A 497 -17.31 0.78 3.37
CA ALA A 497 -17.62 2.16 3.78
C ALA A 497 -17.64 3.15 2.59
N ASN A 498 -17.73 2.67 1.34
CA ASN A 498 -17.65 3.48 0.13
C ASN A 498 -16.41 4.38 0.11
N ARG A 499 -15.28 3.87 0.58
CA ARG A 499 -13.98 4.58 0.71
C ARG A 499 -14.00 5.80 1.61
N ALA A 500 -15.02 5.96 2.45
CA ALA A 500 -15.18 7.07 3.38
C ALA A 500 -15.54 6.57 4.81
N PRO A 501 -14.68 5.78 5.46
CA PRO A 501 -14.95 5.27 6.80
C PRO A 501 -14.97 6.40 7.82
N LYS A 502 -15.76 6.23 8.87
CA LYS A 502 -15.73 7.13 10.03
C LYS A 502 -14.46 6.88 10.84
N LEU A 503 -13.53 7.83 10.80
CA LEU A 503 -12.25 7.74 11.50
C LEU A 503 -12.34 8.29 12.93
N ILE A 504 -13.23 7.69 13.72
CA ILE A 504 -13.45 8.02 15.15
C ILE A 504 -13.71 6.73 15.91
N LEU A 505 -13.26 6.69 17.15
CA LEU A 505 -13.57 5.58 18.05
C LEU A 505 -15.06 5.58 18.46
N PRO A 506 -15.63 4.40 18.75
CA PRO A 506 -17.00 4.29 19.25
C PRO A 506 -17.23 5.10 20.53
N LYS A 507 -18.41 5.73 20.66
CA LYS A 507 -18.73 6.58 21.81
C LYS A 507 -18.75 5.82 23.13
N ASN A 508 -19.12 4.55 23.15
CA ASN A 508 -19.10 3.69 24.33
C ASN A 508 -17.69 3.50 24.92
N LEU A 509 -16.64 3.67 24.11
CA LEU A 509 -15.25 3.58 24.57
C LEU A 509 -14.69 4.91 25.10
N GLN A 510 -15.42 6.03 25.00
CA GLN A 510 -14.91 7.35 25.34
C GLN A 510 -14.39 7.40 26.81
N ARG A 511 -15.18 6.92 27.75
CA ARG A 511 -14.79 6.89 29.16
C ARG A 511 -13.58 5.98 29.40
N TYR A 512 -13.57 4.80 28.80
CA TYR A 512 -12.45 3.87 28.90
C TYR A 512 -11.14 4.49 28.36
N ILE A 513 -11.23 5.28 27.29
CA ILE A 513 -10.06 5.99 26.72
C ILE A 513 -9.56 7.04 27.68
N GLU A 514 -10.46 7.82 28.31
CA GLU A 514 -10.12 8.83 29.29
C GLU A 514 -9.46 8.21 30.52
N ASP A 515 -10.05 7.13 31.08
CA ASP A 515 -9.48 6.37 32.20
C ASP A 515 -8.07 5.84 31.85
N LYS A 516 -7.90 5.27 30.63
CA LYS A 516 -6.58 4.80 30.16
C LYS A 516 -5.59 5.93 29.99
N GLN A 517 -5.99 7.08 29.49
CA GLN A 517 -5.11 8.24 29.38
C GLN A 517 -4.67 8.76 30.76
N GLU A 518 -5.57 8.73 31.76
CA GLU A 518 -5.23 9.11 33.14
C GLU A 518 -4.18 8.19 33.76
N GLU A 519 -4.23 6.87 33.49
CA GLU A 519 -3.21 5.91 33.96
C GLU A 519 -1.79 6.29 33.52
N PHE A 520 -1.63 6.92 32.35
CA PHE A 520 -0.36 7.32 31.78
C PHE A 520 -0.01 8.80 31.96
N MET A 521 -0.83 9.52 32.76
CA MET A 521 -0.54 10.92 33.10
C MET A 521 0.59 11.01 34.12
N GLU A 522 1.46 11.99 33.93
CA GLU A 522 2.43 12.36 34.93
C GLU A 522 1.73 12.91 36.16
N GLU A 523 2.05 12.39 37.34
CA GLU A 523 1.52 12.89 38.59
C GLU A 523 2.10 14.28 38.88
N ASP A 524 1.23 15.26 38.92
CA ASP A 524 1.61 16.58 39.38
C ASP A 524 1.67 16.61 40.91
N VAL A 525 2.89 16.59 41.44
CA VAL A 525 3.12 16.62 42.90
C VAL A 525 2.38 17.76 43.58
N ARG A 526 2.14 18.87 42.84
CA ARG A 526 1.37 20.02 43.37
C ARG A 526 -0.09 19.66 43.73
N VAL A 527 -0.67 18.68 43.04
CA VAL A 527 -2.05 18.22 43.35
C VAL A 527 -2.13 17.72 44.77
N GLY A 528 -1.23 16.82 45.19
CA GLY A 528 -1.20 16.29 46.55
C GLY A 528 -0.95 17.39 47.58
N ILE A 529 0.02 18.28 47.33
CA ILE A 529 0.35 19.40 48.22
C ILE A 529 -0.85 20.36 48.36
N ILE A 530 -1.50 20.71 47.24
CA ILE A 530 -2.67 21.61 47.27
C ILE A 530 -3.85 20.95 47.97
N GLN A 531 -4.13 19.65 47.69
CA GLN A 531 -5.23 18.92 48.35
C GLN A 531 -5.01 18.83 49.84
N GLU A 532 -3.81 18.42 50.31
CA GLU A 532 -3.47 18.34 51.72
C GLU A 532 -3.61 19.70 52.41
N TRP A 533 -3.16 20.78 51.79
CA TRP A 533 -3.31 22.13 52.32
C TRP A 533 -4.81 22.52 52.40
N LEU A 534 -5.60 22.22 51.34
CA LEU A 534 -7.04 22.50 51.30
C LEU A 534 -7.86 21.70 52.32
N ASP A 535 -7.44 20.51 52.65
CA ASP A 535 -8.10 19.67 53.65
C ASP A 535 -7.89 20.21 55.08
N HIS A 536 -6.78 20.92 55.33
CA HIS A 536 -6.43 21.48 56.61
C HIS A 536 -6.70 23.00 56.75
N THR A 537 -7.01 23.70 55.68
CA THR A 537 -7.27 25.15 55.73
C THR A 537 -8.63 25.47 56.34
N ALA A 538 -8.65 26.54 57.19
CA ALA A 538 -9.87 27.12 57.72
C ALA A 538 -10.51 28.17 56.80
N GLU A 539 -9.86 28.48 55.65
CA GLU A 539 -10.30 29.52 54.74
C GLU A 539 -11.57 29.05 54.00
N PRO A 540 -12.67 29.84 54.03
CA PRO A 540 -13.91 29.46 53.35
C PRO A 540 -13.83 29.58 51.83
N ARG A 541 -12.85 30.35 51.35
CA ARG A 541 -12.56 30.55 49.94
C ARG A 541 -11.05 30.69 49.69
N VAL A 542 -10.59 30.17 48.58
CA VAL A 542 -9.19 30.22 48.19
C VAL A 542 -9.04 30.77 46.77
N CYS A 543 -7.89 31.37 46.46
CA CYS A 543 -7.58 31.79 45.08
C CYS A 543 -6.19 31.27 44.69
N VAL A 544 -5.89 31.31 43.39
CA VAL A 544 -4.61 30.82 42.84
C VAL A 544 -3.42 31.46 43.53
N ALA A 545 -3.44 32.79 43.77
CA ALA A 545 -2.34 33.48 44.42
C ALA A 545 -2.12 33.00 45.86
N MET A 546 -3.19 32.66 46.61
CA MET A 546 -3.13 32.07 47.95
C MET A 546 -2.53 30.66 47.89
N LEU A 547 -2.99 29.82 47.00
CA LEU A 547 -2.44 28.46 46.83
C LEU A 547 -0.96 28.48 46.42
N TYR A 548 -0.57 29.40 45.52
CA TYR A 548 0.81 29.56 45.12
C TYR A 548 1.72 29.99 46.29
N GLU A 549 1.27 30.94 47.08
CA GLU A 549 2.02 31.45 48.20
C GLU A 549 2.04 30.47 49.38
N GLN A 550 0.87 29.96 49.81
CA GLN A 550 0.73 29.26 51.09
C GLN A 550 0.79 27.72 50.95
N ALA A 551 0.16 27.16 49.92
CA ALA A 551 0.21 25.72 49.73
C ALA A 551 1.53 25.28 49.08
N LEU A 552 1.99 26.01 48.06
CA LEU A 552 3.22 25.67 47.32
C LEU A 552 4.51 26.35 47.87
N GLY A 553 4.41 27.10 48.99
CA GLY A 553 5.56 27.64 49.71
C GLY A 553 6.31 28.78 48.96
N ASN A 554 5.67 29.49 48.02
CA ASN A 554 6.28 30.58 47.26
C ASN A 554 6.04 31.94 47.91
N GLU A 555 6.42 32.07 49.17
CA GLU A 555 6.22 33.29 49.94
C GLU A 555 6.77 34.55 49.24
N GLY A 556 5.96 35.60 49.18
CA GLY A 556 6.33 36.90 48.61
C GLY A 556 6.43 36.94 47.09
N ARG A 557 6.17 35.85 46.39
CA ARG A 557 6.17 35.77 44.92
C ARG A 557 4.76 35.77 44.36
N LYS A 558 4.56 36.38 43.21
CA LYS A 558 3.30 36.27 42.46
C LYS A 558 3.44 35.19 41.38
N PRO A 559 2.43 34.36 41.19
CA PRO A 559 2.47 33.38 40.12
C PRO A 559 2.48 34.07 38.75
N THR A 560 3.24 33.55 37.83
CA THR A 560 3.19 33.93 36.41
C THR A 560 1.82 33.57 35.83
N ARG A 561 1.52 34.08 34.66
CA ARG A 561 0.27 33.73 33.95
C ARG A 561 0.20 32.23 33.66
N PHE A 562 1.31 31.60 33.36
CA PHE A 562 1.43 30.18 33.10
C PHE A 562 1.12 29.38 34.37
N GLU A 563 1.83 29.64 35.47
CA GLU A 563 1.61 28.98 36.76
C GLU A 563 0.18 29.18 37.27
N SER A 564 -0.41 30.37 37.06
CA SER A 564 -1.79 30.65 37.41
C SER A 564 -2.77 29.75 36.65
N ASN A 565 -2.55 29.55 35.36
CA ASN A 565 -3.39 28.67 34.52
C ASN A 565 -3.24 27.21 34.94
N GLU A 566 -2.04 26.75 35.26
CA GLU A 566 -1.81 25.39 35.75
C GLU A 566 -2.53 25.14 37.08
N ILE A 567 -2.41 26.04 38.06
CA ILE A 567 -3.11 25.91 39.35
C ILE A 567 -4.63 25.98 39.14
N HIS A 568 -5.13 26.82 38.23
CA HIS A 568 -6.55 26.80 37.87
C HIS A 568 -6.98 25.44 37.28
N SER A 569 -6.15 24.82 36.45
CA SER A 569 -6.40 23.49 35.90
C SER A 569 -6.41 22.42 36.99
N ILE A 570 -5.45 22.44 37.89
CA ILE A 570 -5.38 21.55 39.05
C ILE A 570 -6.68 21.66 39.89
N MET A 571 -7.06 22.88 40.25
CA MET A 571 -8.25 23.13 41.07
C MET A 571 -9.56 22.67 40.41
N GLN A 572 -9.64 22.70 39.11
CA GLN A 572 -10.85 22.33 38.38
C GLN A 572 -10.98 20.82 38.10
N ASN A 573 -9.82 20.18 37.85
CA ASN A 573 -9.80 18.84 37.31
C ASN A 573 -9.28 17.77 38.28
N CYS A 574 -8.62 18.19 39.41
CA CYS A 574 -7.87 17.27 40.24
C CYS A 574 -8.17 17.42 41.73
N ILE A 575 -8.81 18.50 42.14
CA ILE A 575 -9.09 18.77 43.57
C ILE A 575 -10.54 18.44 43.87
N ASP A 576 -10.73 17.61 44.85
CA ASP A 576 -12.06 17.22 45.33
C ASP A 576 -12.58 18.20 46.39
N GLY A 577 -13.86 18.39 46.40
CA GLY A 577 -14.57 19.14 47.45
C GLY A 577 -14.47 20.67 47.30
N TRP A 578 -13.95 21.19 46.19
CA TRP A 578 -13.87 22.61 45.91
C TRP A 578 -14.39 22.94 44.50
N GLU A 579 -15.16 24.03 44.37
CA GLU A 579 -15.76 24.49 43.11
C GLU A 579 -15.50 26.00 42.89
N ARG A 580 -15.59 26.43 41.64
CA ARG A 580 -15.49 27.86 41.34
C ARG A 580 -16.63 28.66 41.92
N GLU A 581 -16.30 29.66 42.70
CA GLU A 581 -17.29 30.59 43.27
C GLU A 581 -17.86 31.51 42.17
N ASN A 582 -19.16 31.79 42.20
CA ASN A 582 -19.88 32.68 41.31
C ASN A 582 -19.65 32.43 39.79
N GLY A 583 -19.56 31.17 39.39
CA GLY A 583 -19.35 30.80 37.99
C GLY A 583 -18.01 31.33 37.40
N GLY A 584 -17.00 31.55 38.24
CA GLY A 584 -15.67 32.01 37.81
C GLY A 584 -15.55 33.54 37.64
N LYS A 585 -16.49 34.35 38.10
CA LYS A 585 -16.32 35.79 38.18
C LYS A 585 -15.31 36.15 39.27
N ARG A 586 -14.57 37.24 39.07
CA ARG A 586 -13.58 37.73 40.04
C ARG A 586 -14.27 38.20 41.32
N VAL A 587 -13.88 37.68 42.48
CA VAL A 587 -14.33 38.04 43.80
C VAL A 587 -13.13 38.52 44.62
N ARG A 588 -13.34 39.40 45.58
CA ARG A 588 -12.24 39.88 46.46
C ARG A 588 -11.81 38.76 47.42
N CYS A 589 -10.55 38.35 47.30
CA CYS A 589 -9.94 37.30 48.15
C CYS A 589 -8.88 37.90 49.07
N GLY A 590 -9.32 38.37 50.22
CA GLY A 590 -8.45 38.93 51.25
C GLY A 590 -7.37 39.91 50.74
N LYS A 591 -6.13 39.69 51.13
CA LYS A 591 -4.95 40.49 50.70
C LYS A 591 -4.61 40.36 49.21
N TYR A 592 -5.16 39.37 48.53
CA TYR A 592 -4.86 39.08 47.12
C TYR A 592 -5.69 39.88 46.11
N GLY A 593 -6.71 40.64 46.60
CA GLY A 593 -7.55 41.47 45.76
C GLY A 593 -8.59 40.68 44.94
N PRO A 594 -9.12 41.25 43.81
CA PRO A 594 -10.09 40.59 42.98
C PRO A 594 -9.46 39.42 42.18
N GLN A 595 -9.86 38.18 42.49
CA GLN A 595 -9.35 36.95 41.91
C GLN A 595 -10.52 36.02 41.52
N ILE A 596 -10.28 35.03 40.69
CA ILE A 596 -11.15 33.86 40.56
C ILE A 596 -10.93 33.03 41.80
N CYS A 597 -12.00 32.83 42.60
CA CYS A 597 -11.96 32.10 43.85
C CYS A 597 -12.63 30.75 43.70
N TYR A 598 -12.22 29.84 44.59
CA TYR A 598 -12.82 28.53 44.80
C TYR A 598 -13.38 28.48 46.22
N GLN A 599 -14.56 27.88 46.37
CA GLN A 599 -15.22 27.67 47.64
C GLN A 599 -15.39 26.17 47.90
N LYS A 600 -15.44 25.78 49.19
CA LYS A 600 -15.69 24.40 49.59
C LYS A 600 -17.10 24.01 49.18
N VAL A 601 -17.25 22.88 48.52
CA VAL A 601 -18.56 22.32 48.16
C VAL A 601 -19.30 21.96 49.43
N ARG A 602 -20.47 22.58 49.66
CA ARG A 602 -21.31 22.25 50.81
C ARG A 602 -21.89 20.85 50.55
N LYS A 603 -21.41 19.82 51.26
CA LYS A 603 -22.10 18.52 51.30
C LYS A 603 -23.47 18.77 51.92
N LEU A 604 -24.52 18.81 51.08
CA LEU A 604 -25.91 18.75 51.58
C LEU A 604 -26.05 17.47 52.40
N SER A 605 -26.55 17.59 53.65
CA SER A 605 -26.89 16.44 54.48
C SER A 605 -27.94 15.58 53.75
N GLU A 606 -27.99 14.28 54.04
CA GLU A 606 -29.04 13.41 53.47
C GLU A 606 -30.45 13.96 53.69
N PHE A 607 -30.66 14.70 54.77
CA PHE A 607 -31.91 15.38 55.08
C PHE A 607 -32.20 16.55 54.13
N GLU A 608 -31.20 17.35 53.75
CA GLU A 608 -31.37 18.45 52.77
C GLU A 608 -31.59 17.94 51.33
N LYS A 609 -31.02 16.78 50.97
CA LYS A 609 -31.30 16.10 49.68
C LYS A 609 -32.74 15.56 49.62
N MET A 610 -33.29 15.09 50.73
CA MET A 610 -34.70 14.68 50.81
C MET A 610 -35.68 15.87 50.69
N CYS A 611 -35.31 17.06 51.18
CA CYS A 611 -36.15 18.25 51.08
C CYS A 611 -36.18 18.86 49.66
N GLU A 612 -35.17 18.66 48.81
CA GLU A 612 -35.19 19.12 47.39
C GLU A 612 -35.99 18.19 46.47
N CYS A 613 -36.35 16.98 46.92
CA CYS A 613 -37.13 16.01 46.15
C CYS A 613 -38.65 16.08 46.34
N GLU A 614 -39.18 16.97 47.19
CA GLU A 614 -40.60 17.23 47.37
C GLU A 614 -40.84 18.71 46.97
N ILE A 615 -41.45 19.01 45.84
CA ILE A 615 -42.85 19.21 45.58
C ILE A 615 -43.04 19.57 44.07
N PRO A 616 -43.84 18.85 43.30
CA PRO A 616 -44.59 19.46 42.21
C PRO A 616 -45.92 19.94 42.77
N PHE A 617 -46.14 21.23 42.92
CA PHE A 617 -47.47 21.81 43.03
C PHE A 617 -47.80 22.57 41.75
N ASP A 618 -48.85 22.03 41.13
CA ASP A 618 -49.80 22.55 40.11
C ASP A 618 -49.24 22.99 38.75
#